data_aa8c16f4bdd2f3f339b6b1b46691a66a
#
_entry.id   aa8c16f4bdd2f3f339b6b1b46691a66a
#
_cell.length_a   1.000
_cell.length_b   1.000
_cell.length_c   1.000
_cell.angle_alpha   90.00
_cell.angle_beta   90.00
_cell.angle_gamma   90.00
#
_symmetry.space_group_name_H-M   'P 1'
#
loop_
_entity.id
_entity.type
_entity.pdbx_description
1 polymer ?
#
loop_
_entity_poly.entity_id
_entity_poly.type
_entity_poly.pdbx_seq_one_letter_code
_entity_poly.pdbx_strand_id
1 'polypeptide(L)'
;SAGPALGGLIIITLGYSALFWVDGASCIAAIVLFAVLVKEKKKRKSKSSEGADKPKVASVFKDKIYWLFLFVSFSTAMLFFQLFTTLPLYHHEFYDLSEFQTGLLMTFNGLLIFVLEMPIVSMAERRKLYKLKIILWGSFLMALSFFVLLFNAWVGVLVLSLVFMSLAEIFLFPFSNGFAMSRAPKGHEGRYMAIFTMSYSLAHVASSKVGLEIISQFGYQTNWLFMGCLGILAMGCCLWIMRLHRQEQNL
;
A
#
# COMPACT_ATOMS: atom_id res chain seq x y z
N SER A 1 -2.89 2.65 -13.49
CA SER A 1 -4.35 2.58 -13.71
C SER A 1 -4.82 3.83 -14.45
N ALA A 2 -5.68 3.66 -15.47
CA ALA A 2 -6.26 4.79 -16.22
C ALA A 2 -7.46 5.44 -15.48
N GLY A 3 -7.88 4.87 -14.35
CA GLY A 3 -9.06 5.29 -13.59
C GLY A 3 -9.10 6.78 -13.24
N PRO A 4 -8.05 7.34 -12.60
CA PRO A 4 -8.05 8.76 -12.21
C PRO A 4 -8.15 9.73 -13.40
N ALA A 5 -7.51 9.43 -14.53
CA ALA A 5 -7.61 10.27 -15.73
C ALA A 5 -9.01 10.18 -16.37
N LEU A 6 -9.59 8.97 -16.44
CA LEU A 6 -10.96 8.78 -16.90
C LEU A 6 -11.97 9.46 -15.97
N GLY A 7 -11.75 9.35 -14.64
CA GLY A 7 -12.57 10.05 -13.66
C GLY A 7 -12.53 11.57 -13.84
N GLY A 8 -11.34 12.15 -13.99
CA GLY A 8 -11.17 13.57 -14.28
C GLY A 8 -11.84 14.00 -15.58
N LEU A 9 -11.75 13.20 -16.63
CA LEU A 9 -12.43 13.47 -17.91
C LEU A 9 -13.96 13.45 -17.76
N ILE A 10 -14.52 12.47 -17.04
CA ILE A 10 -15.96 12.37 -16.77
C ILE A 10 -16.44 13.60 -15.98
N ILE A 11 -15.69 14.02 -14.97
CA ILE A 11 -16.05 15.20 -14.16
C ILE A 11 -16.13 16.44 -15.05
N ILE A 12 -15.13 16.67 -15.91
CA ILE A 12 -15.09 17.86 -16.78
C ILE A 12 -16.21 17.85 -17.83
N THR A 13 -16.57 16.67 -18.37
CA THR A 13 -17.53 16.55 -19.48
C THR A 13 -18.97 16.39 -19.01
N LEU A 14 -19.22 15.63 -17.95
CA LEU A 14 -20.54 15.19 -17.51
C LEU A 14 -20.86 15.57 -16.06
N GLY A 15 -19.89 16.14 -15.34
CA GLY A 15 -20.03 16.54 -13.94
C GLY A 15 -19.87 15.42 -12.92
N TYR A 16 -19.77 15.80 -11.64
CA TYR A 16 -19.54 14.87 -10.52
C TYR A 16 -20.63 13.78 -10.39
N SER A 17 -21.89 14.11 -10.66
CA SER A 17 -22.99 13.13 -10.56
C SER A 17 -22.81 11.94 -11.51
N ALA A 18 -22.30 12.19 -12.73
CA ALA A 18 -22.08 11.15 -13.71
C ALA A 18 -20.99 10.15 -13.26
N LEU A 19 -19.97 10.62 -12.54
CA LEU A 19 -18.92 9.77 -11.99
C LEU A 19 -19.50 8.69 -11.07
N PHE A 20 -20.41 9.05 -10.15
CA PHE A 20 -21.05 8.10 -9.25
C PHE A 20 -21.91 7.07 -9.97
N TRP A 21 -22.63 7.49 -11.04
CA TRP A 21 -23.43 6.57 -11.84
C TRP A 21 -22.57 5.59 -12.63
N VAL A 22 -21.48 6.04 -13.22
CA VAL A 22 -20.52 5.20 -13.97
C VAL A 22 -19.85 4.19 -13.02
N ASP A 23 -19.43 4.65 -11.84
CA ASP A 23 -18.80 3.77 -10.83
C ASP A 23 -19.80 2.72 -10.33
N GLY A 24 -21.01 3.12 -9.95
CA GLY A 24 -22.06 2.20 -9.52
C GLY A 24 -22.43 1.18 -10.61
N ALA A 25 -22.57 1.61 -11.86
CA ALA A 25 -22.87 0.70 -12.98
C ALA A 25 -21.73 -0.30 -13.24
N SER A 26 -20.46 0.16 -13.15
CA SER A 26 -19.29 -0.71 -13.33
C SER A 26 -19.20 -1.77 -12.22
N CYS A 27 -19.49 -1.40 -10.98
CA CYS A 27 -19.54 -2.33 -9.84
C CYS A 27 -20.63 -3.39 -10.02
N ILE A 28 -21.84 -3.00 -10.42
CA ILE A 28 -22.94 -3.93 -10.70
C ILE A 28 -22.55 -4.89 -11.84
N ALA A 29 -22.00 -4.35 -12.93
CA ALA A 29 -21.55 -5.17 -14.05
C ALA A 29 -20.48 -6.19 -13.63
N ALA A 30 -19.52 -5.79 -12.80
CA ALA A 30 -18.49 -6.68 -12.28
C ALA A 30 -19.08 -7.80 -11.39
N ILE A 31 -20.05 -7.47 -10.52
CA ILE A 31 -20.73 -8.45 -9.66
C ILE A 31 -21.50 -9.47 -10.51
N VAL A 32 -22.26 -9.00 -11.50
CA VAL A 32 -23.02 -9.89 -12.42
C VAL A 32 -22.06 -10.80 -13.19
N LEU A 33 -20.99 -10.24 -13.76
CA LEU A 33 -19.98 -11.00 -14.48
C LEU A 33 -19.35 -12.07 -13.58
N PHE A 34 -18.99 -11.71 -12.35
CA PHE A 34 -18.43 -12.64 -11.37
C PHE A 34 -19.43 -13.76 -11.03
N ALA A 35 -20.68 -13.43 -10.77
CA ALA A 35 -21.72 -14.41 -10.45
C ALA A 35 -22.00 -15.40 -11.61
N VAL A 36 -21.87 -14.94 -12.86
CA VAL A 36 -22.08 -15.78 -14.05
C VAL A 36 -20.87 -16.67 -14.33
N LEU A 37 -19.65 -16.11 -14.20
CA LEU A 37 -18.41 -16.82 -14.57
C LEU A 37 -17.88 -17.73 -13.47
N VAL A 38 -18.04 -17.35 -12.20
CA VAL A 38 -17.52 -18.12 -11.07
C VAL A 38 -18.56 -19.12 -10.57
N LYS A 39 -18.52 -20.34 -11.12
CA LYS A 39 -19.25 -21.47 -10.55
C LYS A 39 -18.48 -21.98 -9.34
N GLU A 40 -19.07 -21.87 -8.14
CA GLU A 40 -18.53 -22.51 -6.94
C GLU A 40 -18.43 -24.02 -7.16
N LYS A 41 -17.21 -24.55 -7.28
CA LYS A 41 -16.99 -25.98 -7.06
C LYS A 41 -17.24 -26.24 -5.57
N LYS A 42 -18.40 -26.85 -5.23
CA LYS A 42 -18.65 -27.38 -3.88
C LYS A 42 -17.43 -28.19 -3.46
N LYS A 43 -16.59 -27.65 -2.57
CA LYS A 43 -15.53 -28.42 -1.91
C LYS A 43 -16.23 -29.61 -1.26
N ARG A 44 -16.02 -30.81 -1.80
CA ARG A 44 -16.34 -32.06 -1.10
C ARG A 44 -15.73 -31.91 0.29
N LYS A 45 -16.57 -31.91 1.33
CA LYS A 45 -16.12 -31.96 2.72
C LYS A 45 -15.21 -33.17 2.82
N SER A 46 -13.89 -32.94 2.77
CA SER A 46 -12.94 -33.95 3.23
C SER A 46 -13.30 -34.17 4.68
N LYS A 47 -13.74 -35.38 5.01
CA LYS A 47 -13.91 -35.84 6.37
C LYS A 47 -12.57 -35.57 7.03
N SER A 48 -12.49 -34.49 7.81
CA SER A 48 -11.35 -34.26 8.68
C SER A 48 -11.30 -35.45 9.63
N SER A 49 -10.24 -36.23 9.54
CA SER A 49 -9.86 -37.21 10.55
C SER A 49 -9.84 -36.49 11.90
N GLU A 50 -10.88 -36.68 12.69
CA GLU A 50 -10.88 -36.45 14.12
C GLU A 50 -9.81 -37.38 14.69
N GLY A 51 -8.70 -36.84 15.19
CA GLY A 51 -7.74 -37.65 15.91
C GLY A 51 -6.25 -37.31 15.75
N ALA A 52 -5.89 -36.25 15.06
CA ALA A 52 -4.51 -35.76 15.12
C ALA A 52 -4.41 -34.61 16.13
N ASP A 53 -3.62 -34.79 17.15
CA ASP A 53 -3.23 -33.78 18.13
C ASP A 53 -2.84 -32.48 17.38
N LYS A 54 -3.72 -31.46 17.43
CA LYS A 54 -3.47 -30.19 16.76
C LYS A 54 -2.28 -29.55 17.45
N PRO A 55 -1.13 -29.42 16.81
CA PRO A 55 0.00 -28.76 17.43
C PRO A 55 -0.51 -27.41 17.96
N LYS A 56 -0.21 -27.07 19.21
CA LYS A 56 -0.55 -25.79 19.83
C LYS A 56 0.09 -24.68 18.99
N VAL A 57 -0.65 -24.20 17.98
CA VAL A 57 -0.19 -23.15 17.09
C VAL A 57 -0.06 -21.89 17.91
N ALA A 58 1.15 -21.34 17.96
CA ALA A 58 1.40 -20.06 18.60
C ALA A 58 0.41 -19.03 18.07
N SER A 59 -0.34 -18.41 18.98
CA SER A 59 -1.30 -17.37 18.62
C SER A 59 -0.56 -16.27 17.84
N VAL A 60 -1.15 -15.76 16.74
CA VAL A 60 -0.65 -14.60 15.96
C VAL A 60 -0.25 -13.46 16.89
N PHE A 61 -0.98 -13.28 18.00
CA PHE A 61 -0.73 -12.27 19.01
C PHE A 61 0.57 -12.45 19.80
N LYS A 62 1.21 -13.62 19.75
CA LYS A 62 2.50 -13.90 20.40
C LYS A 62 3.70 -13.73 19.45
N ASP A 63 3.48 -13.56 18.17
CA ASP A 63 4.56 -13.36 17.19
C ASP A 63 5.01 -11.89 17.16
N LYS A 64 6.04 -11.58 17.96
CA LYS A 64 6.60 -10.23 18.07
C LYS A 64 7.12 -9.68 16.74
N ILE A 65 7.74 -10.53 15.92
CA ILE A 65 8.26 -10.14 14.59
C ILE A 65 7.10 -9.74 13.69
N TYR A 66 6.01 -10.49 13.74
CA TYR A 66 4.82 -10.18 12.94
C TYR A 66 4.17 -8.87 13.36
N TRP A 67 4.10 -8.56 14.66
CA TRP A 67 3.57 -7.28 15.13
C TRP A 67 4.43 -6.08 14.71
N LEU A 68 5.75 -6.20 14.78
CA LEU A 68 6.65 -5.17 14.26
C LEU A 68 6.48 -5.00 12.74
N PHE A 69 6.31 -6.10 12.02
CA PHE A 69 6.03 -6.06 10.58
C PHE A 69 4.68 -5.39 10.27
N LEU A 70 3.63 -5.66 11.06
CA LEU A 70 2.34 -4.98 10.92
C LEU A 70 2.46 -3.46 11.15
N PHE A 71 3.30 -3.05 12.10
CA PHE A 71 3.58 -1.63 12.34
C PHE A 71 4.30 -1.00 11.13
N VAL A 72 5.29 -1.67 10.54
CA VAL A 72 5.95 -1.21 9.30
C VAL A 72 4.93 -1.10 8.17
N SER A 73 4.09 -2.12 8.00
CA SER A 73 3.05 -2.13 6.96
C SER A 73 2.00 -1.04 7.17
N PHE A 74 1.56 -0.81 8.41
CA PHE A 74 0.66 0.27 8.77
C PHE A 74 1.26 1.64 8.44
N SER A 75 2.51 1.89 8.86
CA SER A 75 3.19 3.15 8.63
C SER A 75 3.39 3.43 7.15
N THR A 76 3.89 2.45 6.38
CA THR A 76 4.07 2.62 4.93
C THR A 76 2.75 2.76 4.18
N ALA A 77 1.68 2.08 4.62
CA ALA A 77 0.34 2.25 4.08
C ALA A 77 -0.24 3.64 4.39
N MET A 78 0.02 4.20 5.59
CA MET A 78 -0.35 5.59 5.89
C MET A 78 0.28 6.58 4.90
N LEU A 79 1.56 6.41 4.59
CA LEU A 79 2.25 7.25 3.60
C LEU A 79 1.61 7.08 2.22
N PHE A 80 1.37 5.84 1.79
CA PHE A 80 0.75 5.54 0.50
C PHE A 80 -0.63 6.20 0.35
N PHE A 81 -1.49 6.14 1.35
CA PHE A 81 -2.83 6.71 1.25
C PHE A 81 -2.86 8.24 1.20
N GLN A 82 -1.76 8.93 1.54
CA GLN A 82 -1.63 10.37 1.28
C GLN A 82 -1.72 10.72 -0.21
N LEU A 83 -1.36 9.78 -1.10
CA LEU A 83 -1.50 9.93 -2.55
C LEU A 83 -2.94 10.25 -2.98
N PHE A 84 -3.93 9.72 -2.27
CA PHE A 84 -5.34 9.85 -2.60
C PHE A 84 -6.06 10.94 -1.79
N THR A 85 -5.43 11.46 -0.75
CA THR A 85 -6.06 12.41 0.18
C THR A 85 -5.39 13.77 0.15
N THR A 86 -4.18 13.88 0.65
CA THR A 86 -3.52 15.17 0.85
C THR A 86 -2.72 15.65 -0.36
N LEU A 87 -2.17 14.73 -1.17
CA LEU A 87 -1.44 15.12 -2.38
C LEU A 87 -2.33 15.80 -3.43
N PRO A 88 -3.54 15.32 -3.76
CA PRO A 88 -4.42 16.04 -4.69
C PRO A 88 -4.80 17.43 -4.19
N LEU A 89 -5.03 17.57 -2.89
CA LEU A 89 -5.31 18.87 -2.27
C LEU A 89 -4.11 19.82 -2.40
N TYR A 90 -2.90 19.32 -2.13
CA TYR A 90 -1.66 20.08 -2.30
C TYR A 90 -1.41 20.50 -3.75
N HIS A 91 -1.72 19.62 -4.72
CA HIS A 91 -1.62 19.96 -6.14
C HIS A 91 -2.51 21.12 -6.50
N HIS A 92 -3.74 21.12 -6.00
CA HIS A 92 -4.72 22.18 -6.27
C HIS A 92 -4.41 23.49 -5.53
N GLU A 93 -4.19 23.42 -4.21
CA GLU A 93 -4.05 24.61 -3.37
C GLU A 93 -2.68 25.31 -3.50
N PHE A 94 -1.61 24.56 -3.77
CA PHE A 94 -0.25 25.11 -3.78
C PHE A 94 0.31 25.34 -5.18
N TYR A 95 -0.10 24.51 -6.17
CA TYR A 95 0.39 24.59 -7.54
C TYR A 95 -0.68 25.02 -8.55
N ASP A 96 -1.90 25.32 -8.12
CA ASP A 96 -3.05 25.65 -8.97
C ASP A 96 -3.30 24.64 -10.10
N LEU A 97 -2.97 23.37 -9.87
CA LEU A 97 -3.20 22.32 -10.86
C LEU A 97 -4.69 21.98 -10.94
N SER A 98 -5.18 21.83 -12.17
CA SER A 98 -6.54 21.36 -12.41
C SER A 98 -6.70 19.89 -11.98
N GLU A 99 -7.95 19.47 -11.76
CA GLU A 99 -8.29 18.06 -11.46
C GLU A 99 -7.78 17.11 -12.55
N PHE A 100 -7.82 17.54 -13.81
CA PHE A 100 -7.28 16.76 -14.92
C PHE A 100 -5.75 16.59 -14.85
N GLN A 101 -5.02 17.66 -14.53
CA GLN A 101 -3.56 17.61 -14.38
C GLN A 101 -3.16 16.72 -13.18
N THR A 102 -3.88 16.82 -12.07
CA THR A 102 -3.71 15.92 -10.92
C THR A 102 -4.03 14.47 -11.30
N GLY A 103 -5.09 14.24 -12.08
CA GLY A 103 -5.43 12.92 -12.63
C GLY A 103 -4.35 12.35 -13.55
N LEU A 104 -3.68 13.20 -14.36
CA LEU A 104 -2.54 12.79 -15.19
C LEU A 104 -1.34 12.37 -14.34
N LEU A 105 -1.02 13.10 -13.26
CA LEU A 105 0.04 12.71 -12.33
C LEU A 105 -0.24 11.36 -11.67
N MET A 106 -1.47 11.11 -11.23
CA MET A 106 -1.88 9.82 -10.69
C MET A 106 -1.85 8.70 -11.74
N THR A 107 -2.21 9.01 -12.98
CA THR A 107 -2.11 8.05 -14.09
C THR A 107 -0.67 7.72 -14.41
N PHE A 108 0.23 8.71 -14.33
CA PHE A 108 1.67 8.51 -14.48
C PHE A 108 2.22 7.56 -13.40
N ASN A 109 1.83 7.73 -12.11
CA ASN A 109 2.15 6.78 -11.05
C ASN A 109 1.69 5.36 -11.42
N GLY A 110 0.42 5.18 -11.81
CA GLY A 110 -0.12 3.89 -12.21
C GLY A 110 0.57 3.28 -13.44
N LEU A 111 0.99 4.11 -14.41
CA LEU A 111 1.74 3.66 -15.59
C LEU A 111 3.14 3.16 -15.22
N LEU A 112 3.85 3.88 -14.35
CA LEU A 112 5.15 3.45 -13.83
C LEU A 112 5.06 2.09 -13.15
N ILE A 113 4.06 1.90 -12.30
CA ILE A 113 3.82 0.62 -11.63
C ILE A 113 3.54 -0.47 -12.66
N PHE A 114 2.62 -0.24 -13.59
CA PHE A 114 2.27 -1.21 -14.63
C PHE A 114 3.46 -1.68 -15.46
N VAL A 115 4.34 -0.76 -15.85
CA VAL A 115 5.51 -1.06 -16.68
C VAL A 115 6.63 -1.72 -15.87
N LEU A 116 6.88 -1.27 -14.64
CA LEU A 116 8.07 -1.64 -13.87
C LEU A 116 7.83 -2.76 -12.87
N GLU A 117 6.60 -2.99 -12.39
CA GLU A 117 6.32 -3.96 -11.32
C GLU A 117 6.72 -5.38 -11.72
N MET A 118 6.22 -5.88 -12.87
CA MET A 118 6.51 -7.25 -13.31
C MET A 118 7.99 -7.51 -13.56
N PRO A 119 8.75 -6.65 -14.28
CA PRO A 119 10.20 -6.80 -14.43
C PRO A 119 10.94 -6.81 -13.09
N ILE A 120 10.62 -5.88 -12.19
CA ILE A 120 11.31 -5.75 -10.90
C ILE A 120 11.00 -6.94 -9.99
N VAL A 121 9.72 -7.32 -9.86
CA VAL A 121 9.32 -8.46 -9.02
C VAL A 121 9.93 -9.75 -9.53
N SER A 122 9.84 -10.02 -10.85
CA SER A 122 10.41 -11.24 -11.43
C SER A 122 11.94 -11.31 -11.27
N MET A 123 12.63 -10.18 -11.40
CA MET A 123 14.08 -10.11 -11.17
C MET A 123 14.43 -10.39 -9.71
N ALA A 124 13.68 -9.82 -8.78
CA ALA A 124 13.89 -10.02 -7.35
C ALA A 124 13.66 -11.48 -6.94
N GLU A 125 12.62 -12.13 -7.48
CA GLU A 125 12.31 -13.54 -7.24
C GLU A 125 13.36 -14.47 -7.84
N ARG A 126 13.78 -14.24 -9.09
CA ARG A 126 14.86 -15.01 -9.75
C ARG A 126 16.16 -14.95 -8.97
N ARG A 127 16.50 -13.78 -8.42
CA ARG A 127 17.70 -13.58 -7.59
C ARG A 127 17.52 -14.04 -6.15
N LYS A 128 16.34 -14.54 -5.76
CA LYS A 128 16.00 -14.96 -4.39
C LYS A 128 16.34 -13.90 -3.35
N LEU A 129 16.06 -12.64 -3.67
CA LEU A 129 16.39 -11.54 -2.78
C LEU A 129 15.58 -11.64 -1.48
N TYR A 130 16.21 -11.27 -0.37
CA TYR A 130 15.58 -11.31 0.94
C TYR A 130 14.45 -10.26 1.04
N LYS A 131 13.21 -10.73 1.20
CA LYS A 131 11.99 -9.90 1.17
C LYS A 131 12.07 -8.68 2.09
N LEU A 132 12.54 -8.86 3.34
CA LEU A 132 12.66 -7.76 4.30
C LEU A 132 13.67 -6.68 3.83
N LYS A 133 14.69 -7.05 3.06
CA LYS A 133 15.64 -6.08 2.49
C LYS A 133 14.97 -5.23 1.41
N ILE A 134 14.08 -5.81 0.63
CA ILE A 134 13.31 -5.08 -0.38
C ILE A 134 12.30 -4.15 0.29
N ILE A 135 11.60 -4.62 1.33
CA ILE A 135 10.68 -3.80 2.13
C ILE A 135 11.43 -2.62 2.78
N LEU A 136 12.66 -2.84 3.26
CA LEU A 136 13.52 -1.77 3.78
C LEU A 136 13.77 -0.67 2.75
N TRP A 137 14.19 -1.06 1.53
CA TRP A 137 14.41 -0.10 0.44
C TRP A 137 13.12 0.60 0.00
N GLY A 138 12.00 -0.13 -0.02
CA GLY A 138 10.68 0.45 -0.27
C GLY A 138 10.30 1.50 0.77
N SER A 139 10.52 1.20 2.07
CA SER A 139 10.25 2.16 3.16
C SER A 139 11.15 3.40 3.06
N PHE A 140 12.41 3.23 2.66
CA PHE A 140 13.33 4.35 2.42
C PHE A 140 12.86 5.24 1.27
N LEU A 141 12.51 4.65 0.13
CA LEU A 141 12.02 5.40 -1.03
C LEU A 141 10.69 6.12 -0.73
N MET A 142 9.82 5.48 0.05
CA MET A 142 8.56 6.08 0.50
C MET A 142 8.82 7.30 1.40
N ALA A 143 9.75 7.22 2.35
CA ALA A 143 10.15 8.36 3.16
C ALA A 143 10.78 9.48 2.32
N LEU A 144 11.66 9.11 1.38
CA LEU A 144 12.33 10.04 0.48
C LEU A 144 11.33 10.81 -0.39
N SER A 145 10.26 10.17 -0.86
CA SER A 145 9.22 10.83 -1.66
C SER A 145 8.60 12.02 -0.92
N PHE A 146 8.36 11.90 0.40
CA PHE A 146 7.83 12.97 1.22
C PHE A 146 8.88 14.04 1.55
N PHE A 147 10.13 13.67 1.78
CA PHE A 147 11.19 14.65 1.98
C PHE A 147 11.46 15.50 0.74
N VAL A 148 11.30 14.94 -0.45
CA VAL A 148 11.40 15.70 -1.70
C VAL A 148 10.34 16.80 -1.78
N LEU A 149 9.12 16.57 -1.27
CA LEU A 149 8.05 17.58 -1.25
C LEU A 149 8.37 18.80 -0.37
N LEU A 150 9.34 18.70 0.54
CA LEU A 150 9.81 19.87 1.31
C LEU A 150 10.52 20.90 0.45
N PHE A 151 11.11 20.48 -0.69
CA PHE A 151 11.77 21.36 -1.65
C PHE A 151 10.77 21.90 -2.68
N ASN A 152 9.74 22.59 -2.25
CA ASN A 152 8.62 23.10 -3.05
C ASN A 152 8.98 24.20 -4.07
N ALA A 153 10.14 24.08 -4.75
CA ALA A 153 10.67 25.11 -5.64
C ALA A 153 9.99 25.16 -7.02
N TRP A 154 9.46 24.04 -7.51
CA TRP A 154 8.86 23.94 -8.85
C TRP A 154 8.06 22.63 -9.04
N VAL A 155 7.16 22.61 -10.03
CA VAL A 155 6.23 21.48 -10.30
C VAL A 155 6.94 20.12 -10.51
N GLY A 156 8.17 20.11 -11.02
CA GLY A 156 8.95 18.88 -11.19
C GLY A 156 9.24 18.11 -9.90
N VAL A 157 9.17 18.77 -8.75
CA VAL A 157 9.26 18.13 -7.43
C VAL A 157 8.12 17.12 -7.23
N LEU A 158 6.92 17.42 -7.74
CA LEU A 158 5.77 16.50 -7.68
C LEU A 158 6.04 15.23 -8.47
N VAL A 159 6.58 15.38 -9.70
CA VAL A 159 6.93 14.23 -10.55
C VAL A 159 8.03 13.38 -9.90
N LEU A 160 9.05 14.01 -9.34
CA LEU A 160 10.14 13.32 -8.66
C LEU A 160 9.64 12.56 -7.43
N SER A 161 8.80 13.18 -6.62
CA SER A 161 8.15 12.54 -5.47
C SER A 161 7.32 11.33 -5.91
N LEU A 162 6.51 11.46 -6.97
CA LEU A 162 5.71 10.36 -7.52
C LEU A 162 6.57 9.21 -8.05
N VAL A 163 7.71 9.49 -8.69
CA VAL A 163 8.65 8.44 -9.13
C VAL A 163 9.16 7.62 -7.94
N PHE A 164 9.61 8.30 -6.86
CA PHE A 164 10.05 7.59 -5.66
C PHE A 164 8.91 6.83 -5.00
N MET A 165 7.72 7.40 -4.95
CA MET A 165 6.53 6.75 -4.40
C MET A 165 6.15 5.51 -5.22
N SER A 166 6.12 5.58 -6.56
CA SER A 166 5.83 4.44 -7.44
C SER A 166 6.84 3.31 -7.24
N LEU A 167 8.13 3.62 -7.16
CA LEU A 167 9.16 2.62 -6.88
C LEU A 167 9.00 2.00 -5.49
N ALA A 168 8.62 2.81 -4.50
CA ALA A 168 8.34 2.33 -3.16
C ALA A 168 7.15 1.36 -3.15
N GLU A 169 6.08 1.66 -3.85
CA GLU A 169 4.90 0.80 -3.99
C GLU A 169 5.26 -0.58 -4.57
N ILE A 170 6.04 -0.60 -5.67
CA ILE A 170 6.52 -1.83 -6.31
C ILE A 170 7.35 -2.69 -5.34
N PHE A 171 8.11 -2.06 -4.43
CA PHE A 171 8.91 -2.78 -3.44
C PHE A 171 8.09 -3.18 -2.21
N LEU A 172 7.10 -2.38 -1.81
CA LEU A 172 6.36 -2.63 -0.59
C LEU A 172 5.25 -3.64 -0.76
N PHE A 173 4.34 -3.45 -1.74
CA PHE A 173 3.11 -4.24 -1.79
C PHE A 173 3.31 -5.73 -2.07
N PRO A 174 4.01 -6.16 -3.15
CA PRO A 174 4.16 -7.58 -3.42
C PRO A 174 4.98 -8.29 -2.34
N PHE A 175 6.05 -7.64 -1.87
CA PHE A 175 6.97 -8.25 -0.91
C PHE A 175 6.42 -8.27 0.52
N SER A 176 5.60 -7.28 0.93
CA SER A 176 4.89 -7.31 2.21
C SER A 176 3.82 -8.39 2.23
N ASN A 177 3.01 -8.52 1.18
CA ASN A 177 2.08 -9.64 1.02
C ASN A 177 2.82 -10.99 1.09
N GLY A 178 3.91 -11.12 0.33
CA GLY A 178 4.74 -12.30 0.31
C GLY A 178 5.39 -12.63 1.67
N PHE A 179 5.77 -11.62 2.46
CA PHE A 179 6.31 -11.82 3.80
C PHE A 179 5.21 -12.23 4.79
N ALA A 180 4.06 -11.54 4.79
CA ALA A 180 2.92 -11.87 5.64
C ALA A 180 2.48 -13.33 5.45
N MET A 181 2.38 -13.78 4.19
CA MET A 181 2.01 -15.14 3.85
C MET A 181 3.09 -16.17 4.25
N SER A 182 4.37 -15.85 4.04
CA SER A 182 5.48 -16.76 4.38
C SER A 182 5.71 -16.90 5.89
N ARG A 183 5.30 -15.92 6.70
CA ARG A 183 5.40 -15.96 8.16
C ARG A 183 4.29 -16.80 8.79
N ALA A 184 3.18 -16.97 8.10
CA ALA A 184 2.04 -17.72 8.61
C ALA A 184 2.36 -19.22 8.75
N PRO A 185 2.04 -19.86 9.89
CA PRO A 185 2.08 -21.31 10.01
C PRO A 185 1.10 -21.96 9.04
N LYS A 186 1.45 -23.16 8.54
CA LYS A 186 0.59 -23.93 7.61
C LYS A 186 -0.82 -24.10 8.16
N GLY A 187 -1.83 -23.73 7.36
CA GLY A 187 -3.24 -23.79 7.73
C GLY A 187 -3.78 -22.56 8.49
N HIS A 188 -2.92 -21.57 8.77
CA HIS A 188 -3.30 -20.32 9.45
C HIS A 188 -3.05 -19.06 8.60
N GLU A 189 -2.73 -19.25 7.31
CA GLU A 189 -2.42 -18.17 6.36
C GLU A 189 -3.54 -17.13 6.31
N GLY A 190 -4.79 -17.57 6.31
CA GLY A 190 -5.95 -16.68 6.27
C GLY A 190 -6.03 -15.72 7.46
N ARG A 191 -5.64 -16.18 8.68
CA ARG A 191 -5.66 -15.34 9.87
C ARG A 191 -4.57 -14.27 9.82
N TYR A 192 -3.35 -14.61 9.40
CA TYR A 192 -2.26 -13.67 9.23
C TYR A 192 -2.60 -12.62 8.17
N MET A 193 -3.10 -13.06 7.00
CA MET A 193 -3.50 -12.16 5.94
C MET A 193 -4.67 -11.26 6.34
N ALA A 194 -5.64 -11.75 7.12
CA ALA A 194 -6.74 -10.92 7.60
C ALA A 194 -6.24 -9.76 8.49
N ILE A 195 -5.34 -10.03 9.45
CA ILE A 195 -4.77 -8.98 10.31
C ILE A 195 -3.90 -8.01 9.49
N PHE A 196 -3.14 -8.52 8.52
CA PHE A 196 -2.38 -7.68 7.59
C PHE A 196 -3.30 -6.73 6.81
N THR A 197 -4.38 -7.23 6.22
CA THR A 197 -5.35 -6.41 5.49
C THR A 197 -6.06 -5.40 6.41
N MET A 198 -6.39 -5.80 7.65
CA MET A 198 -6.93 -4.87 8.65
C MET A 198 -5.97 -3.72 8.96
N SER A 199 -4.65 -3.96 9.01
CA SER A 199 -3.68 -2.90 9.23
C SER A 199 -3.69 -1.86 8.11
N TYR A 200 -3.87 -2.27 6.86
CA TYR A 200 -4.04 -1.38 5.71
C TYR A 200 -5.33 -0.58 5.78
N SER A 201 -6.45 -1.22 6.13
CA SER A 201 -7.73 -0.53 6.29
C SER A 201 -7.67 0.53 7.40
N LEU A 202 -7.03 0.20 8.52
CA LEU A 202 -6.81 1.15 9.61
C LEU A 202 -5.88 2.30 9.19
N ALA A 203 -4.83 2.01 8.44
CA ALA A 203 -3.92 3.00 7.91
C ALA A 203 -4.62 3.97 6.94
N HIS A 204 -5.56 3.49 6.12
CA HIS A 204 -6.35 4.34 5.23
C HIS A 204 -7.16 5.39 6.00
N VAL A 205 -7.90 4.95 7.01
CA VAL A 205 -8.70 5.86 7.87
C VAL A 205 -7.79 6.83 8.62
N ALA A 206 -6.71 6.31 9.22
CA ALA A 206 -5.76 7.12 9.98
C ALA A 206 -5.02 8.14 9.10
N SER A 207 -4.60 7.74 7.90
CA SER A 207 -3.90 8.60 6.94
C SER A 207 -4.69 9.85 6.59
N SER A 208 -5.96 9.68 6.19
CA SER A 208 -6.82 10.79 5.83
C SER A 208 -7.04 11.75 6.99
N LYS A 209 -7.40 11.21 8.17
CA LYS A 209 -7.68 12.03 9.35
C LYS A 209 -6.44 12.77 9.84
N VAL A 210 -5.34 12.05 10.05
CA VAL A 210 -4.09 12.62 10.58
C VAL A 210 -3.49 13.61 9.59
N GLY A 211 -3.45 13.27 8.29
CA GLY A 211 -2.88 14.15 7.28
C GLY A 211 -3.63 15.47 7.16
N LEU A 212 -4.96 15.42 7.04
CA LEU A 212 -5.78 16.64 6.94
C LEU A 212 -5.74 17.48 8.23
N GLU A 213 -5.72 16.84 9.40
CA GLU A 213 -5.62 17.56 10.69
C GLU A 213 -4.28 18.28 10.82
N ILE A 214 -3.16 17.63 10.46
CA ILE A 214 -1.84 18.27 10.49
C ILE A 214 -1.81 19.44 9.50
N ILE A 215 -2.36 19.27 8.29
CA ILE A 215 -2.38 20.33 7.27
C ILE A 215 -3.20 21.53 7.73
N SER A 216 -4.37 21.30 8.32
CA SER A 216 -5.25 22.38 8.77
C SER A 216 -4.66 23.22 9.90
N GLN A 217 -3.85 22.61 10.78
CA GLN A 217 -3.27 23.28 11.94
C GLN A 217 -1.85 23.79 11.71
N PHE A 218 -1.02 23.06 10.95
CA PHE A 218 0.42 23.28 10.84
C PHE A 218 0.92 23.43 9.39
N GLY A 219 0.05 23.23 8.41
CA GLY A 219 0.36 23.35 6.99
C GLY A 219 1.01 22.10 6.37
N TYR A 220 1.17 22.15 5.05
CA TYR A 220 1.66 21.03 4.23
C TYR A 220 3.07 20.58 4.56
N GLN A 221 4.00 21.51 4.80
CA GLN A 221 5.39 21.17 5.09
C GLN A 221 5.53 20.31 6.35
N THR A 222 4.75 20.64 7.39
CA THR A 222 4.74 19.85 8.63
C THR A 222 4.21 18.44 8.39
N ASN A 223 3.17 18.29 7.54
CA ASN A 223 2.66 16.99 7.16
C ASN A 223 3.71 16.17 6.39
N TRP A 224 4.43 16.77 5.43
CA TRP A 224 5.49 16.08 4.68
C TRP A 224 6.64 15.64 5.59
N LEU A 225 7.05 16.51 6.50
CA LEU A 225 8.07 16.17 7.50
C LEU A 225 7.61 15.02 8.39
N PHE A 226 6.38 15.08 8.92
CA PHE A 226 5.82 14.03 9.77
C PHE A 226 5.76 12.67 9.04
N MET A 227 5.25 12.65 7.81
CA MET A 227 5.17 11.44 7.01
C MET A 227 6.56 10.91 6.66
N GLY A 228 7.51 11.76 6.27
CA GLY A 228 8.90 11.38 6.04
C GLY A 228 9.54 10.75 7.28
N CYS A 229 9.37 11.34 8.46
CA CYS A 229 9.86 10.80 9.73
C CYS A 229 9.21 9.45 10.08
N LEU A 230 7.90 9.30 9.84
CA LEU A 230 7.19 8.02 10.01
C LEU A 230 7.77 6.93 9.10
N GLY A 231 8.11 7.27 7.85
CA GLY A 231 8.79 6.37 6.92
C GLY A 231 10.18 5.94 7.39
N ILE A 232 10.98 6.87 7.95
CA ILE A 232 12.28 6.54 8.56
C ILE A 232 12.11 5.64 9.77
N LEU A 233 11.10 5.87 10.59
CA LEU A 233 10.77 5.00 11.74
C LEU A 233 10.39 3.59 11.28
N ALA A 234 9.58 3.48 10.23
CA ALA A 234 9.26 2.19 9.60
C ALA A 234 10.52 1.47 9.10
N MET A 235 11.45 2.18 8.46
CA MET A 235 12.75 1.66 8.04
C MET A 235 13.56 1.13 9.23
N GLY A 236 13.63 1.89 10.33
CA GLY A 236 14.30 1.47 11.57
C GLY A 236 13.71 0.20 12.16
N CYS A 237 12.37 0.10 12.21
CA CYS A 237 11.67 -1.12 12.63
C CYS A 237 11.96 -2.30 11.69
N CYS A 238 12.04 -2.07 10.38
CA CYS A 238 12.38 -3.12 9.43
C CYS A 238 13.81 -3.66 9.65
N LEU A 239 14.77 -2.79 9.95
CA LEU A 239 16.13 -3.20 10.34
C LEU A 239 16.12 -4.05 11.60
N TRP A 240 15.30 -3.68 12.58
CA TRP A 240 15.15 -4.46 13.81
C TRP A 240 14.56 -5.84 13.54
N ILE A 241 13.51 -5.93 12.74
CA ILE A 241 12.93 -7.21 12.29
C ILE A 241 14.00 -8.10 11.63
N MET A 242 14.83 -7.52 10.77
CA MET A 242 15.91 -8.27 10.10
C MET A 242 16.92 -8.87 11.08
N ARG A 243 17.24 -8.15 12.16
CA ARG A 243 18.13 -8.64 13.22
C ARG A 243 17.48 -9.78 14.00
N LEU A 244 16.22 -9.62 14.43
CA LEU A 244 15.47 -10.65 15.17
C LEU A 244 15.26 -11.90 14.32
N HIS A 245 14.91 -11.74 13.05
CA HIS A 245 14.68 -12.90 12.17
C HIS A 245 15.95 -13.71 11.90
N ARG A 246 17.12 -13.06 11.83
CA ARG A 246 18.42 -13.77 11.76
C ARG A 246 18.71 -14.55 13.03
N GLN A 247 18.37 -14.04 14.19
CA GLN A 247 18.55 -14.76 15.46
C GLN A 247 17.66 -15.99 15.53
N GLU A 248 16.42 -15.94 15.05
CA GLU A 248 15.53 -17.11 14.98
C GLU A 248 16.05 -18.21 14.04
N GLN A 249 16.75 -17.84 12.96
CA GLN A 249 17.30 -18.83 12.00
C GLN A 249 18.61 -19.48 12.45
N ASN A 250 19.30 -18.89 13.41
CA ASN A 250 20.55 -19.39 13.96
C ASN A 250 20.36 -20.23 15.25
N LEU A 251 19.12 -20.38 15.73
CA LEU A 251 18.69 -21.26 16.82
C LEU A 251 18.06 -22.54 16.31
#